data_07b26718559bf7f4c7aafacf1c9a96f1
#
_entry.id   07b26718559bf7f4c7aafacf1c9a96f1
#
_cell.length_a   1.000
_cell.length_b   1.000
_cell.length_c   1.000
_cell.angle_alpha   90.00
_cell.angle_beta   90.00
_cell.angle_gamma   90.00
#
_symmetry.space_group_name_H-M   'P 1'
#
loop_
_entity.id
_entity.type
_entity.pdbx_description
1 polymer ?
#
loop_
_entity_poly.entity_id
_entity_poly.type
_entity_poly.pdbx_seq_one_letter_code
_entity_poly.pdbx_strand_id
1 'polypeptide(L)'
;MRVSVLVENHSHRPVLQAEAGLSLWIEHNGHRVLFDTGRSGLLLDNAAKMGIDLSTLSHLVLSHGHYDHSGGLAALSPILPTDKRPQLIAHPHALLPRAAMLGPLRLRRLGIPSIPADLETRFDLQLHREPYPFADSFVFLGRIPRRTYREGRGAMGRLWPQTRRSAPDRVEDDSALICRTEKGLIIFSGCAHSGIRHTVDYAMEVCGDSRVRAVIGGFHLRSAGPLRLLNVRRYFQSQAGTQLFACHCSGYARHFLPRQTNIAVGNRLVFD
;
A
#
# COMPACT_ATOMS: atom_id res chain seq x y z
N MET A 1 -7.56 17.02 3.76
CA MET A 1 -7.52 15.64 3.23
C MET A 1 -8.38 14.73 4.09
N ARG A 2 -9.11 13.77 3.48
CA ARG A 2 -9.87 12.72 4.20
C ARG A 2 -9.36 11.35 3.76
N VAL A 3 -9.11 10.45 4.72
CA VAL A 3 -8.71 9.06 4.46
C VAL A 3 -9.70 8.13 5.14
N SER A 4 -10.32 7.23 4.38
CA SER A 4 -11.25 6.21 4.90
C SER A 4 -10.64 4.82 4.74
N VAL A 5 -10.65 4.01 5.81
CA VAL A 5 -10.14 2.64 5.80
C VAL A 5 -11.23 1.71 5.29
N LEU A 6 -11.10 1.19 4.06
CA LEU A 6 -12.05 0.27 3.45
C LEU A 6 -11.75 -1.19 3.78
N VAL A 7 -10.46 -1.57 3.81
CA VAL A 7 -9.99 -2.91 4.16
C VAL A 7 -8.82 -2.81 5.12
N GLU A 8 -8.89 -3.58 6.19
CA GLU A 8 -7.84 -3.79 7.21
C GLU A 8 -8.14 -5.11 7.93
N ASN A 9 -7.17 -5.64 8.68
CA ASN A 9 -7.27 -6.93 9.37
C ASN A 9 -8.29 -6.94 10.53
N HIS A 10 -8.75 -5.76 10.96
CA HIS A 10 -9.68 -5.60 12.07
C HIS A 10 -10.84 -4.67 11.71
N SER A 11 -12.02 -4.95 12.25
CA SER A 11 -13.18 -4.05 12.22
C SER A 11 -13.73 -3.93 13.62
N HIS A 12 -14.09 -2.70 14.00
CA HIS A 12 -14.79 -2.43 15.27
C HIS A 12 -16.28 -2.11 15.05
N ARG A 13 -16.75 -2.15 13.79
CA ARG A 13 -18.15 -1.90 13.45
C ARG A 13 -18.82 -3.19 12.99
N PRO A 14 -19.90 -3.64 13.64
CA PRO A 14 -20.55 -4.92 13.30
C PRO A 14 -21.01 -5.03 11.84
N VAL A 15 -21.35 -3.92 11.22
CA VAL A 15 -21.84 -3.86 9.83
C VAL A 15 -20.70 -3.91 8.78
N LEU A 16 -19.45 -3.67 9.18
CA LEU A 16 -18.28 -3.67 8.30
C LEU A 16 -17.45 -4.92 8.56
N GLN A 17 -16.94 -5.51 7.50
CA GLN A 17 -16.15 -6.73 7.59
C GLN A 17 -14.66 -6.44 7.43
N ALA A 18 -13.84 -7.26 8.08
CA ALA A 18 -12.39 -7.22 7.98
C ALA A 18 -11.88 -8.42 7.19
N GLU A 19 -10.76 -8.23 6.51
CA GLU A 19 -9.97 -9.30 5.92
C GLU A 19 -8.48 -8.99 6.02
N ALA A 20 -7.63 -10.00 5.89
CA ALA A 20 -6.19 -9.77 5.80
C ALA A 20 -5.86 -9.06 4.49
N GLY A 21 -5.66 -7.77 4.55
CA GLY A 21 -5.41 -6.90 3.41
C GLY A 21 -5.42 -5.42 3.79
N LEU A 22 -5.17 -4.56 2.83
CA LEU A 22 -5.24 -3.11 2.98
C LEU A 22 -5.95 -2.47 1.80
N SER A 23 -6.85 -1.53 2.08
CA SER A 23 -7.41 -0.61 1.09
C SER A 23 -7.82 0.69 1.77
N LEU A 24 -7.32 1.81 1.24
CA LEU A 24 -7.56 3.15 1.76
C LEU A 24 -8.17 4.02 0.66
N TRP A 25 -9.30 4.66 0.96
CA TRP A 25 -9.91 5.68 0.12
C TRP A 25 -9.47 7.06 0.57
N ILE A 26 -8.86 7.82 -0.33
CA ILE A 26 -8.25 9.11 -0.07
C ILE A 26 -8.92 10.19 -0.91
N GLU A 27 -9.46 11.21 -0.26
CA GLU A 27 -10.05 12.39 -0.91
C GLU A 27 -9.19 13.61 -0.59
N HIS A 28 -8.67 14.25 -1.64
CA HIS A 28 -7.84 15.45 -1.51
C HIS A 28 -7.89 16.31 -2.78
N ASN A 29 -8.13 17.62 -2.63
CA ASN A 29 -8.16 18.59 -3.71
C ASN A 29 -9.01 18.16 -4.93
N GLY A 30 -10.20 17.59 -4.70
CA GLY A 30 -11.09 17.11 -5.76
C GLY A 30 -10.71 15.75 -6.36
N HIS A 31 -9.56 15.20 -6.01
CA HIS A 31 -9.13 13.86 -6.43
C HIS A 31 -9.63 12.78 -5.47
N ARG A 32 -9.96 11.63 -6.03
CA ARG A 32 -10.38 10.42 -5.32
C ARG A 32 -9.42 9.30 -5.67
N VAL A 33 -8.55 8.98 -4.70
CA VAL A 33 -7.46 8.01 -4.87
C VAL A 33 -7.78 6.77 -4.03
N LEU A 34 -7.77 5.60 -4.65
CA LEU A 34 -7.78 4.32 -3.94
C LEU A 34 -6.34 3.81 -3.82
N PHE A 35 -5.85 3.63 -2.61
CA PHE A 35 -4.54 3.05 -2.34
C PHE A 35 -4.73 1.59 -1.92
N ASP A 36 -4.31 0.66 -2.75
CA ASP A 36 -4.54 -0.78 -2.68
C ASP A 36 -6.02 -1.20 -2.72
N THR A 37 -6.29 -2.48 -3.00
CA THR A 37 -7.65 -2.99 -3.20
C THR A 37 -8.06 -4.08 -2.22
N GLY A 38 -7.21 -4.40 -1.23
CA GLY A 38 -7.45 -5.53 -0.34
C GLY A 38 -7.25 -6.88 -1.02
N ARG A 39 -7.76 -7.92 -0.39
CA ARG A 39 -7.61 -9.31 -0.82
C ARG A 39 -8.73 -9.79 -1.74
N SER A 40 -9.91 -9.21 -1.63
CA SER A 40 -11.13 -9.66 -2.31
C SER A 40 -12.01 -8.49 -2.74
N GLY A 41 -13.25 -8.78 -3.18
CA GLY A 41 -14.26 -7.76 -3.45
C GLY A 41 -14.84 -7.07 -2.21
N LEU A 42 -14.37 -7.39 -1.00
CA LEU A 42 -14.89 -6.86 0.26
C LEU A 42 -14.83 -5.32 0.34
N LEU A 43 -13.85 -4.70 -0.35
CA LEU A 43 -13.77 -3.24 -0.44
C LEU A 43 -15.05 -2.62 -1.00
N LEU A 44 -15.77 -3.29 -1.94
CA LEU A 44 -17.01 -2.80 -2.54
C LEU A 44 -18.14 -2.75 -1.51
N ASP A 45 -18.31 -3.83 -0.75
CA ASP A 45 -19.34 -3.94 0.27
C ASP A 45 -19.11 -2.92 1.40
N ASN A 46 -17.87 -2.78 1.85
CA ASN A 46 -17.52 -1.82 2.89
C ASN A 46 -17.67 -0.38 2.38
N ALA A 47 -17.25 -0.07 1.16
CA ALA A 47 -17.42 1.25 0.56
C ALA A 47 -18.91 1.63 0.47
N ALA A 48 -19.76 0.74 -0.02
CA ALA A 48 -21.20 0.95 -0.12
C ALA A 48 -21.82 1.24 1.25
N LYS A 49 -21.50 0.44 2.28
CA LYS A 49 -21.95 0.64 3.66
C LYS A 49 -21.43 1.94 4.31
N MET A 50 -20.30 2.45 3.83
CA MET A 50 -19.70 3.72 4.28
C MET A 50 -20.21 4.92 3.48
N GLY A 51 -21.06 4.72 2.45
CA GLY A 51 -21.54 5.76 1.54
C GLY A 51 -20.45 6.30 0.60
N ILE A 52 -19.48 5.47 0.24
CA ILE A 52 -18.40 5.81 -0.67
C ILE A 52 -18.69 5.20 -2.05
N ASP A 53 -18.82 6.05 -3.05
CA ASP A 53 -19.04 5.65 -4.44
C ASP A 53 -17.69 5.45 -5.16
N LEU A 54 -17.27 4.20 -5.30
CA LEU A 54 -16.03 3.82 -5.97
C LEU A 54 -16.05 4.05 -7.50
N SER A 55 -17.23 4.21 -8.13
CA SER A 55 -17.32 4.54 -9.57
C SER A 55 -16.74 5.93 -9.88
N THR A 56 -16.61 6.77 -8.86
CA THR A 56 -16.05 8.13 -8.96
C THR A 56 -14.54 8.19 -8.81
N LEU A 57 -13.88 7.03 -8.76
CA LEU A 57 -12.43 6.88 -8.66
C LEU A 57 -11.70 7.67 -9.75
N SER A 58 -10.69 8.43 -9.37
CA SER A 58 -9.81 9.12 -10.33
C SER A 58 -8.47 8.40 -10.52
N HIS A 59 -7.94 7.78 -9.46
CA HIS A 59 -6.66 7.10 -9.48
C HIS A 59 -6.68 5.87 -8.56
N LEU A 60 -6.23 4.73 -9.07
CA LEU A 60 -5.89 3.54 -8.30
C LEU A 60 -4.37 3.46 -8.19
N VAL A 61 -3.84 3.37 -6.97
CA VAL A 61 -2.41 3.17 -6.74
C VAL A 61 -2.21 1.82 -6.08
N LEU A 62 -1.42 0.95 -6.69
CA LEU A 62 -1.00 -0.31 -6.07
C LEU A 62 0.39 -0.16 -5.45
N SER A 63 0.47 -0.38 -4.15
CA SER A 63 1.75 -0.35 -3.41
C SER A 63 2.71 -1.44 -3.88
N HIS A 64 2.18 -2.62 -4.14
CA HIS A 64 2.88 -3.78 -4.71
C HIS A 64 1.88 -4.86 -5.14
N GLY A 65 2.36 -5.91 -5.80
CA GLY A 65 1.49 -6.92 -6.41
C GLY A 65 1.12 -8.11 -5.52
N HIS A 66 1.22 -8.06 -4.19
CA HIS A 66 0.71 -9.16 -3.36
C HIS A 66 -0.82 -9.20 -3.35
N TYR A 67 -1.37 -10.43 -3.23
CA TYR A 67 -2.80 -10.72 -3.34
C TYR A 67 -3.68 -9.96 -2.34
N ASP A 68 -3.14 -9.63 -1.17
CA ASP A 68 -3.82 -8.92 -0.09
C ASP A 68 -3.81 -7.38 -0.24
N HIS A 69 -3.20 -6.88 -1.34
CA HIS A 69 -3.21 -5.49 -1.77
C HIS A 69 -3.83 -5.28 -3.15
N SER A 70 -3.82 -6.33 -3.97
CA SER A 70 -4.24 -6.27 -5.37
C SER A 70 -5.43 -7.18 -5.72
N GLY A 71 -5.91 -7.97 -4.73
CA GLY A 71 -6.93 -9.01 -4.97
C GLY A 71 -8.31 -8.47 -5.31
N GLY A 72 -8.66 -7.28 -4.86
CA GLY A 72 -9.93 -6.64 -5.16
C GLY A 72 -10.01 -6.02 -6.57
N LEU A 73 -8.90 -5.98 -7.32
CA LEU A 73 -8.85 -5.36 -8.65
C LEU A 73 -9.87 -5.94 -9.62
N ALA A 74 -10.04 -7.28 -9.62
CA ALA A 74 -10.99 -7.95 -10.50
C ALA A 74 -12.46 -7.63 -10.15
N ALA A 75 -12.77 -7.37 -8.88
CA ALA A 75 -14.09 -6.94 -8.45
C ALA A 75 -14.35 -5.44 -8.72
N LEU A 76 -13.31 -4.61 -8.61
CA LEU A 76 -13.39 -3.18 -8.85
C LEU A 76 -13.56 -2.84 -10.33
N SER A 77 -12.85 -3.53 -11.22
CA SER A 77 -12.81 -3.22 -12.66
C SER A 77 -14.21 -3.10 -13.31
N PRO A 78 -15.16 -4.03 -13.10
CA PRO A 78 -16.48 -3.97 -13.77
C PRO A 78 -17.36 -2.79 -13.36
N ILE A 79 -17.16 -2.21 -12.16
CA ILE A 79 -18.00 -1.11 -11.67
C ILE A 79 -17.53 0.27 -12.13
N LEU A 80 -16.33 0.35 -12.72
CA LEU A 80 -15.79 1.60 -13.23
C LEU A 80 -16.43 2.02 -14.55
N PRO A 81 -16.66 3.32 -14.76
CA PRO A 81 -17.18 3.82 -16.02
C PRO A 81 -16.16 3.59 -17.15
N THR A 82 -16.66 3.39 -18.38
CA THR A 82 -15.82 3.16 -19.56
C THR A 82 -15.43 4.45 -20.29
N ASP A 83 -16.21 5.50 -20.10
CA ASP A 83 -16.03 6.81 -20.72
C ASP A 83 -14.98 7.69 -19.97
N LYS A 84 -14.76 7.41 -18.69
CA LYS A 84 -13.80 8.13 -17.86
C LYS A 84 -12.93 7.14 -17.10
N ARG A 85 -11.87 6.65 -17.75
CA ARG A 85 -10.95 5.68 -17.17
C ARG A 85 -10.09 6.31 -16.08
N PRO A 86 -10.10 5.80 -14.82
CA PRO A 86 -9.14 6.20 -13.82
C PRO A 86 -7.72 5.75 -14.18
N GLN A 87 -6.71 6.47 -13.71
CA GLN A 87 -5.32 5.99 -13.83
C GLN A 87 -5.07 4.84 -12.86
N LEU A 88 -4.43 3.76 -13.34
CA LEU A 88 -3.85 2.72 -12.49
C LEU A 88 -2.33 2.94 -12.43
N ILE A 89 -1.85 3.38 -11.28
CA ILE A 89 -0.44 3.69 -11.03
C ILE A 89 0.18 2.56 -10.23
N ALA A 90 1.23 1.94 -10.77
CA ALA A 90 1.93 0.83 -10.11
C ALA A 90 3.38 0.69 -10.62
N HIS A 91 4.18 -0.08 -9.90
CA HIS A 91 5.44 -0.56 -10.45
C HIS A 91 5.17 -1.69 -11.48
N PRO A 92 5.91 -1.79 -12.60
CA PRO A 92 5.66 -2.84 -13.61
C PRO A 92 5.69 -4.28 -13.06
N HIS A 93 6.50 -4.54 -12.03
CA HIS A 93 6.57 -5.85 -11.39
C HIS A 93 5.35 -6.18 -10.51
N ALA A 94 4.48 -5.23 -10.18
CA ALA A 94 3.26 -5.49 -9.43
C ALA A 94 2.31 -6.45 -10.16
N LEU A 95 2.35 -6.44 -11.49
CA LEU A 95 1.53 -7.33 -12.34
C LEU A 95 2.18 -8.70 -12.59
N LEU A 96 3.41 -8.94 -12.12
CA LEU A 96 4.08 -10.22 -12.35
C LEU A 96 3.54 -11.32 -11.42
N PRO A 97 3.37 -12.55 -11.94
CA PRO A 97 3.00 -13.68 -11.13
C PRO A 97 4.13 -14.04 -10.16
N ARG A 98 3.75 -14.33 -8.91
CA ARG A 98 4.66 -14.71 -7.83
C ARG A 98 4.07 -15.78 -6.92
N ALA A 99 4.92 -16.59 -6.29
CA ALA A 99 4.49 -17.69 -5.45
C ALA A 99 5.46 -17.98 -4.30
N ALA A 100 4.93 -18.52 -3.21
CA ALA A 100 5.71 -19.24 -2.21
C ALA A 100 6.09 -20.61 -2.79
N MET A 101 7.35 -20.99 -2.66
CA MET A 101 7.90 -22.23 -3.25
C MET A 101 8.58 -23.06 -2.16
N LEU A 102 8.52 -24.38 -2.31
CA LEU A 102 9.36 -25.35 -1.59
C LEU A 102 10.10 -26.17 -2.65
N GLY A 103 11.37 -25.83 -2.90
CA GLY A 103 12.09 -26.38 -4.06
C GLY A 103 11.35 -26.04 -5.37
N PRO A 104 11.05 -27.04 -6.22
CA PRO A 104 10.29 -26.84 -7.45
C PRO A 104 8.77 -26.74 -7.22
N LEU A 105 8.27 -27.12 -6.02
CA LEU A 105 6.84 -27.18 -5.72
C LEU A 105 6.28 -25.81 -5.36
N ARG A 106 5.24 -25.37 -6.09
CA ARG A 106 4.47 -24.17 -5.75
C ARG A 106 3.50 -24.48 -4.61
N LEU A 107 3.71 -23.83 -3.46
CA LEU A 107 2.84 -23.97 -2.28
C LEU A 107 1.62 -23.06 -2.37
N ARG A 108 1.84 -21.78 -2.70
CA ARG A 108 0.77 -20.77 -2.69
C ARG A 108 1.09 -19.63 -3.66
N ARG A 109 0.07 -19.12 -4.36
CA ARG A 109 0.17 -17.86 -5.11
C ARG A 109 0.31 -16.69 -4.12
N LEU A 110 1.23 -15.77 -4.41
CA LEU A 110 1.45 -14.54 -3.65
C LEU A 110 1.11 -13.28 -4.46
N GLY A 111 1.11 -13.37 -5.78
CA GLY A 111 0.78 -12.27 -6.68
C GLY A 111 -0.71 -12.04 -6.86
N ILE A 112 -1.06 -11.11 -7.71
CA ILE A 112 -2.44 -10.77 -8.09
C ILE A 112 -3.20 -12.07 -8.43
N PRO A 113 -4.36 -12.33 -7.81
CA PRO A 113 -5.11 -13.57 -8.07
C PRO A 113 -5.63 -13.66 -9.51
N SER A 114 -6.11 -12.54 -10.03
CA SER A 114 -6.61 -12.42 -11.39
C SER A 114 -6.39 -10.99 -11.89
N ILE A 115 -5.76 -10.86 -13.05
CA ILE A 115 -5.69 -9.60 -13.78
C ILE A 115 -6.93 -9.56 -14.69
N PRO A 116 -7.80 -8.53 -14.59
CA PRO A 116 -8.95 -8.41 -15.49
C PRO A 116 -8.50 -8.40 -16.95
N ALA A 117 -9.20 -9.13 -17.81
CA ALA A 117 -8.90 -9.17 -19.24
C ALA A 117 -9.12 -7.80 -19.91
N ASP A 118 -9.99 -6.98 -19.34
CA ASP A 118 -10.34 -5.63 -19.77
C ASP A 118 -9.56 -4.52 -19.03
N LEU A 119 -8.45 -4.86 -18.33
CA LEU A 119 -7.70 -3.92 -17.50
C LEU A 119 -7.33 -2.63 -18.25
N GLU A 120 -6.80 -2.76 -19.48
CA GLU A 120 -6.37 -1.63 -20.31
C GLU A 120 -7.55 -0.81 -20.89
N THR A 121 -8.75 -1.40 -20.94
CA THR A 121 -9.96 -0.67 -21.36
C THR A 121 -10.63 0.04 -20.19
N ARG A 122 -10.41 -0.41 -18.96
CA ARG A 122 -10.99 0.17 -17.73
C ARG A 122 -10.08 1.18 -17.07
N PHE A 123 -8.77 1.06 -17.27
CA PHE A 123 -7.78 1.94 -16.67
C PHE A 123 -6.84 2.54 -17.71
N ASP A 124 -6.37 3.75 -17.42
CA ASP A 124 -5.17 4.31 -18.04
C ASP A 124 -3.96 3.83 -17.23
N LEU A 125 -3.16 2.91 -17.81
CA LEU A 125 -2.06 2.25 -17.10
C LEU A 125 -0.82 3.15 -17.03
N GLN A 126 -0.40 3.48 -15.81
CA GLN A 126 0.78 4.29 -15.50
C GLN A 126 1.78 3.42 -14.71
N LEU A 127 2.67 2.74 -15.43
CA LEU A 127 3.62 1.79 -14.83
C LEU A 127 5.01 2.42 -14.67
N HIS A 128 5.40 2.78 -13.44
CA HIS A 128 6.61 3.52 -13.14
C HIS A 128 7.56 2.78 -12.20
N ARG A 129 8.86 2.77 -12.55
CA ARG A 129 9.95 2.30 -11.67
C ARG A 129 10.52 3.41 -10.81
N GLU A 130 10.47 4.63 -11.32
CA GLU A 130 10.96 5.85 -10.69
C GLU A 130 9.82 6.67 -10.09
N PRO A 131 10.08 7.66 -9.25
CA PRO A 131 9.06 8.53 -8.69
C PRO A 131 8.20 9.17 -9.77
N TYR A 132 6.88 9.10 -9.59
CA TYR A 132 5.89 9.65 -10.51
C TYR A 132 4.96 10.60 -9.78
N PRO A 133 5.07 11.93 -10.01
CA PRO A 133 4.14 12.91 -9.48
C PRO A 133 2.84 12.91 -10.29
N PHE A 134 1.69 13.05 -9.61
CA PHE A 134 0.37 13.16 -10.25
C PHE A 134 -0.60 13.97 -9.37
N ALA A 135 -1.69 14.44 -9.96
CA ALA A 135 -2.77 15.14 -9.26
C ALA A 135 -2.25 16.23 -8.30
N ASP A 136 -1.28 17.02 -8.75
CA ASP A 136 -0.59 18.17 -8.13
C ASP A 136 0.11 17.89 -6.80
N SER A 137 -0.50 17.11 -5.91
CA SER A 137 0.01 16.89 -4.55
C SER A 137 0.47 15.46 -4.26
N PHE A 138 0.22 14.51 -5.17
CA PHE A 138 0.59 13.12 -4.95
C PHE A 138 1.88 12.73 -5.66
N VAL A 139 2.63 11.81 -5.04
CA VAL A 139 3.82 11.18 -5.62
C VAL A 139 3.77 9.69 -5.34
N PHE A 140 3.79 8.86 -6.38
CA PHE A 140 4.09 7.44 -6.28
C PHE A 140 5.62 7.28 -6.25
N LEU A 141 6.18 6.56 -5.27
CA LEU A 141 7.64 6.52 -5.10
C LEU A 141 8.38 5.62 -6.11
N GLY A 142 7.66 4.74 -6.83
CA GLY A 142 8.34 3.74 -7.64
C GLY A 142 9.13 2.76 -6.76
N ARG A 143 10.26 2.29 -7.24
CA ARG A 143 11.14 1.37 -6.51
C ARG A 143 11.87 2.09 -5.37
N ILE A 144 11.65 1.63 -4.12
CA ILE A 144 12.31 2.18 -2.93
C ILE A 144 13.72 1.60 -2.77
N PRO A 145 14.79 2.44 -2.75
CA PRO A 145 16.16 1.99 -2.56
C PRO A 145 16.41 1.42 -1.17
N ARG A 146 17.14 0.30 -1.06
CA ARG A 146 17.49 -0.39 0.20
C ARG A 146 18.97 -0.14 0.57
N ARG A 147 19.33 1.11 0.83
CA ARG A 147 20.74 1.55 0.96
C ARG A 147 21.25 1.46 2.40
N THR A 148 20.56 2.06 3.34
CA THR A 148 21.07 2.42 4.69
C THR A 148 20.84 1.32 5.71
N TYR A 149 19.65 0.71 5.74
CA TYR A 149 19.25 -0.21 6.80
C TYR A 149 19.33 -1.67 6.35
N ARG A 150 19.42 -2.60 7.31
CA ARG A 150 19.42 -4.05 7.02
C ARG A 150 18.02 -4.62 6.76
N GLU A 151 16.96 -3.88 7.08
CA GLU A 151 15.58 -4.32 6.82
C GLU A 151 15.25 -4.35 5.33
N GLY A 152 14.24 -5.14 4.96
CA GLY A 152 13.75 -5.21 3.58
C GLY A 152 14.65 -5.94 2.57
N ARG A 153 15.67 -6.68 3.02
CA ARG A 153 16.62 -7.35 2.11
C ARG A 153 16.29 -8.81 1.81
N GLY A 154 15.35 -9.40 2.56
CA GLY A 154 14.91 -10.79 2.37
C GLY A 154 14.03 -10.99 1.13
N ALA A 155 14.00 -12.21 0.60
CA ALA A 155 13.05 -12.59 -0.43
C ALA A 155 11.73 -13.07 0.20
N MET A 156 10.61 -12.72 -0.40
CA MET A 156 9.25 -13.10 -0.01
C MET A 156 8.64 -14.09 -1.03
N GLY A 157 9.36 -15.18 -1.28
CA GLY A 157 8.97 -16.15 -2.31
C GLY A 157 9.80 -16.03 -3.57
N ARG A 158 9.19 -16.36 -4.70
CA ARG A 158 9.85 -16.33 -6.02
C ARG A 158 8.92 -15.70 -7.05
N LEU A 159 9.50 -14.93 -7.98
CA LEU A 159 8.81 -14.56 -9.20
C LEU A 159 8.56 -15.85 -10.00
N TRP A 160 7.30 -16.03 -10.39
CA TRP A 160 6.92 -17.19 -11.21
C TRP A 160 7.29 -16.86 -12.66
N PRO A 161 8.16 -17.62 -13.27
CA PRO A 161 8.63 -17.26 -14.61
C PRO A 161 7.58 -17.55 -15.67
N GLN A 162 7.54 -16.69 -16.65
CA GLN A 162 7.09 -17.07 -17.98
C GLN A 162 8.14 -17.99 -18.69
N THR A 163 9.30 -18.21 -18.05
CA THR A 163 10.41 -19.05 -18.53
C THR A 163 10.87 -20.02 -17.44
N ARG A 164 11.65 -21.06 -17.78
CA ARG A 164 12.03 -22.18 -16.90
C ARG A 164 12.83 -21.85 -15.61
N ARG A 165 13.20 -20.60 -15.32
CA ARG A 165 13.99 -20.23 -14.14
C ARG A 165 13.26 -19.22 -13.26
N SER A 166 12.75 -19.66 -12.10
CA SER A 166 12.21 -18.75 -11.12
C SER A 166 13.30 -17.99 -10.36
N ALA A 167 13.18 -16.67 -10.20
CA ALA A 167 14.10 -15.85 -9.40
C ALA A 167 13.53 -15.58 -7.98
N PRO A 168 14.39 -15.41 -6.96
CA PRO A 168 13.95 -14.93 -5.66
C PRO A 168 13.20 -13.60 -5.79
N ASP A 169 12.00 -13.53 -5.22
CA ASP A 169 11.21 -12.30 -5.23
C ASP A 169 11.58 -11.43 -4.03
N ARG A 170 12.27 -10.35 -4.29
CA ARG A 170 12.63 -9.34 -3.29
C ARG A 170 11.59 -8.23 -3.17
N VAL A 171 10.45 -8.38 -3.83
CA VAL A 171 9.38 -7.37 -3.88
C VAL A 171 9.95 -6.01 -4.30
N GLU A 172 10.58 -6.00 -5.49
CA GLU A 172 11.18 -4.77 -6.07
C GLU A 172 10.13 -3.71 -6.44
N ASP A 173 8.87 -4.13 -6.53
CA ASP A 173 7.69 -3.32 -6.75
C ASP A 173 7.15 -2.67 -5.47
N ASP A 174 7.73 -2.97 -4.29
CA ASP A 174 7.30 -2.33 -3.04
C ASP A 174 7.50 -0.82 -3.11
N SER A 175 6.40 -0.11 -3.01
CA SER A 175 6.31 1.34 -3.16
C SER A 175 5.40 1.95 -2.11
N ALA A 176 5.32 3.28 -2.13
CA ALA A 176 4.45 4.05 -1.27
C ALA A 176 3.84 5.22 -2.05
N LEU A 177 2.71 5.70 -1.57
CA LEU A 177 2.07 6.92 -2.03
C LEU A 177 2.32 8.04 -1.04
N ILE A 178 2.74 9.19 -1.53
CA ILE A 178 2.97 10.40 -0.73
C ILE A 178 1.92 11.43 -1.10
N CYS A 179 1.37 12.11 -0.12
CA CYS A 179 0.68 13.36 -0.33
C CYS A 179 1.46 14.51 0.30
N ARG A 180 1.80 15.50 -0.52
CA ARG A 180 2.42 16.75 -0.08
C ARG A 180 1.34 17.67 0.47
N THR A 181 1.52 18.15 1.69
CA THR A 181 0.63 19.14 2.31
C THR A 181 1.45 20.31 2.83
N GLU A 182 0.83 21.45 3.11
CA GLU A 182 1.51 22.61 3.72
C GLU A 182 2.15 22.26 5.08
N LYS A 183 1.57 21.30 5.80
CA LYS A 183 2.03 20.85 7.12
C LYS A 183 3.04 19.69 7.06
N GLY A 184 3.51 19.31 5.86
CA GLY A 184 4.47 18.21 5.63
C GLY A 184 3.85 17.01 4.92
N LEU A 185 4.63 15.95 4.79
CA LEU A 185 4.29 14.76 4.02
C LEU A 185 3.35 13.83 4.80
N ILE A 186 2.35 13.29 4.09
CA ILE A 186 1.56 12.14 4.55
C ILE A 186 1.95 10.96 3.66
N ILE A 187 2.46 9.89 4.29
CA ILE A 187 3.03 8.72 3.62
C ILE A 187 2.07 7.55 3.79
N PHE A 188 1.62 6.96 2.68
CA PHE A 188 0.81 5.74 2.65
C PHE A 188 1.69 4.57 2.24
N SER A 189 1.84 3.57 3.11
CA SER A 189 2.65 2.38 2.90
C SER A 189 1.75 1.15 2.80
N GLY A 190 1.98 0.30 1.79
CA GLY A 190 1.27 -1.00 1.70
C GLY A 190 1.76 -1.95 2.77
N CYS A 191 2.95 -2.53 2.57
CA CYS A 191 3.60 -3.43 3.51
C CYS A 191 4.98 -2.99 3.97
N ALA A 192 5.62 -2.04 3.29
CA ALA A 192 7.02 -1.66 3.52
C ALA A 192 7.98 -2.87 3.47
N HIS A 193 7.88 -3.69 2.43
CA HIS A 193 8.83 -4.78 2.20
C HIS A 193 10.26 -4.28 2.00
N SER A 194 10.44 -3.06 1.51
CA SER A 194 11.73 -2.37 1.44
C SER A 194 12.25 -1.92 2.80
N GLY A 195 11.40 -1.92 3.82
CA GLY A 195 11.67 -1.40 5.16
C GLY A 195 11.09 -0.01 5.35
N ILE A 196 10.31 0.17 6.43
CA ILE A 196 9.57 1.43 6.66
C ILE A 196 10.50 2.64 6.79
N ARG A 197 11.71 2.47 7.32
CA ARG A 197 12.69 3.55 7.44
C ARG A 197 13.21 3.99 6.07
N HIS A 198 13.48 3.04 5.15
CA HIS A 198 13.83 3.37 3.76
C HIS A 198 12.69 4.10 3.04
N THR A 199 11.46 3.66 3.27
CA THR A 199 10.27 4.30 2.68
C THR A 199 10.16 5.76 3.10
N VAL A 200 10.32 6.05 4.39
CA VAL A 200 10.20 7.41 4.91
C VAL A 200 11.37 8.30 4.45
N ASP A 201 12.61 7.78 4.55
CA ASP A 201 13.79 8.55 4.10
C ASP A 201 13.72 8.86 2.59
N TYR A 202 13.30 7.89 1.78
CA TYR A 202 13.17 8.10 0.33
C TYR A 202 12.02 9.05 -0.02
N ALA A 203 10.92 9.02 0.74
CA ALA A 203 9.84 9.98 0.58
C ALA A 203 10.32 11.42 0.85
N MET A 204 11.10 11.63 1.92
CA MET A 204 11.70 12.94 2.22
C MET A 204 12.69 13.38 1.13
N GLU A 205 13.55 12.48 0.65
CA GLU A 205 14.50 12.74 -0.44
C GLU A 205 13.77 13.18 -1.73
N VAL A 206 12.80 12.38 -2.19
CA VAL A 206 12.05 12.63 -3.44
C VAL A 206 11.23 13.91 -3.37
N CYS A 207 10.62 14.20 -2.22
CA CYS A 207 9.76 15.37 -2.07
C CYS A 207 10.54 16.65 -1.69
N GLY A 208 11.81 16.54 -1.29
CA GLY A 208 12.60 17.68 -0.79
C GLY A 208 12.04 18.27 0.50
N ASP A 209 11.29 17.49 1.30
CA ASP A 209 10.66 17.94 2.54
C ASP A 209 10.91 16.92 3.65
N SER A 210 11.57 17.36 4.72
CA SER A 210 11.88 16.51 5.89
C SER A 210 10.74 16.46 6.92
N ARG A 211 9.68 17.24 6.75
CA ARG A 211 8.54 17.27 7.66
C ARG A 211 7.59 16.12 7.33
N VAL A 212 7.61 15.07 8.12
CA VAL A 212 6.67 13.95 7.99
C VAL A 212 5.54 14.12 9.00
N ARG A 213 4.34 14.44 8.53
CA ARG A 213 3.16 14.65 9.35
C ARG A 213 2.55 13.33 9.82
N ALA A 214 2.44 12.37 8.91
CA ALA A 214 1.85 11.07 9.23
C ALA A 214 2.41 9.94 8.36
N VAL A 215 2.45 8.71 8.92
CA VAL A 215 2.71 7.48 8.17
C VAL A 215 1.58 6.50 8.44
N ILE A 216 0.91 6.04 7.38
CA ILE A 216 -0.33 5.24 7.44
C ILE A 216 -0.11 3.94 6.68
N GLY A 217 -0.45 2.77 7.27
CA GLY A 217 -0.42 1.48 6.57
C GLY A 217 0.44 0.42 7.23
N GLY A 218 0.90 -0.55 6.43
CA GLY A 218 1.70 -1.68 6.90
C GLY A 218 3.20 -1.35 7.03
N PHE A 219 3.81 -1.73 8.15
CA PHE A 219 5.25 -1.52 8.44
C PHE A 219 6.05 -2.82 8.45
N HIS A 220 5.41 -3.93 8.09
CA HIS A 220 6.02 -5.28 8.04
C HIS A 220 6.75 -5.68 9.33
N LEU A 221 6.15 -5.41 10.49
CA LEU A 221 6.75 -5.65 11.80
C LEU A 221 6.24 -6.91 12.51
N ARG A 222 5.25 -7.61 11.96
CA ARG A 222 4.61 -8.79 12.58
C ARG A 222 5.61 -9.89 12.96
N SER A 223 6.63 -10.08 12.13
CA SER A 223 7.71 -11.07 12.35
C SER A 223 9.07 -10.43 12.61
N ALA A 224 9.09 -9.15 12.97
CA ALA A 224 10.33 -8.45 13.24
C ALA A 224 10.94 -8.87 14.58
N GLY A 225 12.24 -9.20 14.57
CA GLY A 225 12.98 -9.46 15.81
C GLY A 225 13.17 -8.20 16.67
N PRO A 226 13.50 -8.37 17.95
CA PRO A 226 13.59 -7.26 18.93
C PRO A 226 14.48 -6.10 18.49
N LEU A 227 15.63 -6.40 17.90
CA LEU A 227 16.57 -5.37 17.42
C LEU A 227 15.95 -4.51 16.29
N ARG A 228 15.22 -5.12 15.37
CA ARG A 228 14.53 -4.38 14.30
C ARG A 228 13.44 -3.49 14.89
N LEU A 229 12.64 -4.00 15.81
CA LEU A 229 11.60 -3.23 16.50
C LEU A 229 12.20 -2.03 17.25
N LEU A 230 13.28 -2.23 18.01
CA LEU A 230 13.95 -1.16 18.72
C LEU A 230 14.50 -0.09 17.76
N ASN A 231 15.10 -0.49 16.65
CA ASN A 231 15.63 0.43 15.64
C ASN A 231 14.52 1.26 14.96
N VAL A 232 13.39 0.64 14.61
CA VAL A 232 12.23 1.34 14.03
C VAL A 232 11.62 2.29 15.07
N ARG A 233 11.49 1.86 16.33
CA ARG A 233 11.02 2.72 17.42
C ARG A 233 11.91 3.96 17.60
N ARG A 234 13.25 3.79 17.69
CA ARG A 234 14.21 4.89 17.82
C ARG A 234 14.15 5.86 16.64
N TYR A 235 14.04 5.32 15.43
CA TYR A 235 13.87 6.11 14.23
C TYR A 235 12.64 7.03 14.32
N PHE A 236 11.48 6.50 14.68
CA PHE A 236 10.28 7.34 14.82
C PHE A 236 10.28 8.22 16.09
N GLN A 237 11.06 7.89 17.09
CA GLN A 237 11.30 8.81 18.22
C GLN A 237 12.06 10.07 17.79
N SER A 238 13.03 9.94 16.87
CA SER A 238 13.75 11.08 16.29
C SER A 238 12.94 11.89 15.27
N GLN A 239 11.90 11.32 14.68
CA GLN A 239 10.96 12.02 13.80
C GLN A 239 9.90 12.76 14.64
N ALA A 240 10.26 13.91 15.18
CA ALA A 240 9.38 14.67 16.08
C ALA A 240 8.08 15.09 15.36
N GLY A 241 6.92 14.88 16.03
CA GLY A 241 5.62 15.28 15.51
C GLY A 241 4.95 14.31 14.55
N THR A 242 5.66 13.31 14.02
CA THR A 242 5.07 12.32 13.10
C THR A 242 4.04 11.45 13.80
N GLN A 243 2.80 11.43 13.32
CA GLN A 243 1.74 10.52 13.75
C GLN A 243 1.86 9.20 13.01
N LEU A 244 1.71 8.08 13.73
CA LEU A 244 1.77 6.75 13.14
C LEU A 244 0.41 6.06 13.20
N PHE A 245 0.01 5.48 12.06
CA PHE A 245 -1.20 4.68 11.91
C PHE A 245 -0.81 3.31 11.35
N ALA A 246 0.13 2.64 12.05
CA ALA A 246 0.61 1.33 11.63
C ALA A 246 -0.49 0.28 11.82
N CYS A 247 -0.77 -0.48 10.75
CA CYS A 247 -1.84 -1.46 10.68
C CYS A 247 -1.43 -2.70 9.88
N HIS A 248 -2.37 -3.54 9.50
CA HIS A 248 -2.20 -4.69 8.61
C HIS A 248 -1.03 -5.61 9.03
N CYS A 249 0.04 -5.69 8.22
CA CYS A 249 1.21 -6.54 8.47
C CYS A 249 2.12 -6.06 9.61
N SER A 250 1.80 -4.95 10.27
CA SER A 250 2.50 -4.48 11.47
C SER A 250 2.21 -5.36 12.70
N GLY A 251 1.05 -6.01 12.77
CA GLY A 251 0.65 -6.87 13.87
C GLY A 251 0.69 -6.18 15.23
N TYR A 252 0.90 -6.93 16.31
CA TYR A 252 1.01 -6.37 17.67
C TYR A 252 2.24 -5.49 17.88
N ALA A 253 3.27 -5.62 17.03
CA ALA A 253 4.46 -4.79 17.11
C ALA A 253 4.18 -3.29 16.96
N ARG A 254 3.05 -2.90 16.35
CA ARG A 254 2.62 -1.50 16.25
C ARG A 254 2.48 -0.80 17.61
N HIS A 255 2.12 -1.54 18.68
CA HIS A 255 1.95 -0.98 20.01
C HIS A 255 3.28 -0.55 20.69
N PHE A 256 4.42 -0.96 20.14
CA PHE A 256 5.75 -0.51 20.60
C PHE A 256 6.20 0.78 19.89
N LEU A 257 5.46 1.26 18.91
CA LEU A 257 5.80 2.48 18.18
C LEU A 257 5.37 3.73 18.96
N PRO A 258 6.14 4.84 18.89
CA PRO A 258 5.75 6.10 19.50
C PRO A 258 4.58 6.73 18.71
N ARG A 259 3.71 7.45 19.39
CA ARG A 259 2.59 8.20 18.78
C ARG A 259 1.73 7.35 17.81
N GLN A 260 1.58 6.06 18.12
CA GLN A 260 0.76 5.12 17.36
C GLN A 260 -0.71 5.31 17.69
N THR A 261 -1.52 5.46 16.65
CA THR A 261 -2.99 5.41 16.72
C THR A 261 -3.48 4.17 15.96
N ASN A 262 -4.29 3.34 16.61
CA ASN A 262 -4.86 2.17 15.96
C ASN A 262 -5.97 2.58 14.99
N ILE A 263 -5.95 1.96 13.81
CA ILE A 263 -7.01 2.10 12.81
C ILE A 263 -7.58 0.73 12.46
N ALA A 264 -8.83 0.73 12.04
CA ALA A 264 -9.60 -0.45 11.63
C ALA A 264 -10.56 -0.05 10.49
N VAL A 265 -11.19 -1.03 9.87
CA VAL A 265 -12.21 -0.80 8.83
C VAL A 265 -13.27 0.17 9.34
N GLY A 266 -13.61 1.16 8.54
CA GLY A 266 -14.61 2.21 8.84
C GLY A 266 -14.04 3.43 9.57
N ASN A 267 -12.76 3.46 9.97
CA ASN A 267 -12.15 4.68 10.47
C ASN A 267 -12.02 5.73 9.37
N ARG A 268 -12.18 6.98 9.74
CA ARG A 268 -11.95 8.15 8.89
C ARG A 268 -10.94 9.06 9.59
N LEU A 269 -9.83 9.33 8.90
CA LEU A 269 -8.79 10.26 9.34
C LEU A 269 -8.97 11.57 8.58
N VAL A 270 -8.87 12.70 9.27
CA VAL A 270 -8.94 14.03 8.67
C VAL A 270 -7.65 14.75 8.94
N PHE A 271 -7.06 15.31 7.89
CA PHE A 271 -5.85 16.10 7.93
C PHE A 271 -6.14 17.47 7.32
N ASP A 272 -6.16 18.47 8.18
CA ASP A 272 -6.34 19.89 7.83
C ASP A 272 -5.03 20.52 7.32
#